data_43359fde5ee0534149ed42b3346341eb
#
_entry.id   43359fde5ee0534149ed42b3346341eb
#
_cell.length_a   1.000
_cell.length_b   1.000
_cell.length_c   1.000
_cell.angle_alpha   90.00
_cell.angle_beta   90.00
_cell.angle_gamma   90.00
#
_symmetry.space_group_name_H-M   'P 1'
#
loop_
_entity.id
_entity.type
_entity.pdbx_description
1 polymer ?
#
loop_
_entity_poly.entity_id
_entity_poly.type
_entity_poly.pdbx_seq_one_letter_code
_entity_poly.pdbx_strand_id
1 'polypeptide(L)'
;MGRVLKTLLVVGLVVGFCSMSSADETKLTGDNTKVTFVGTKPQGKHVGGFKTVTGTANWTGTDLTTLKINVEIDMKSTYTDTDKLTGHLKSADFFDVANNPTSKFESTKVEKSADGYKVTGKLTLHGATKEITFPAKIAIDGGALTLSSDFKINRHDWGVSYGKGMVDDNVSLTVKVGGKK
;
A
#
# COMPACT_ATOMS: atom_id res chain seq x y z
N MET A 1 64.23 -24.39 -47.17
CA MET A 1 63.87 -23.18 -46.35
C MET A 1 62.36 -23.14 -46.22
N GLY A 2 61.83 -23.76 -45.18
CA GLY A 2 60.35 -23.82 -44.90
C GLY A 2 59.99 -22.85 -43.79
N ARG A 3 59.13 -21.88 -44.08
CA ARG A 3 58.57 -20.95 -43.10
C ARG A 3 57.30 -21.58 -42.50
N VAL A 4 57.38 -21.95 -41.22
CA VAL A 4 56.22 -22.41 -40.42
C VAL A 4 55.44 -21.19 -39.98
N LEU A 5 54.22 -21.05 -40.50
CA LEU A 5 53.27 -20.02 -40.07
C LEU A 5 52.52 -20.49 -38.83
N LYS A 6 52.81 -19.86 -37.68
CA LYS A 6 52.11 -20.13 -36.43
C LYS A 6 50.81 -19.30 -36.40
N THR A 7 49.70 -20.00 -36.56
CA THR A 7 48.34 -19.39 -36.36
C THR A 7 48.08 -19.24 -34.86
N LEU A 8 47.94 -17.99 -34.40
CA LEU A 8 47.58 -17.65 -33.04
C LEU A 8 46.06 -17.67 -32.92
N LEU A 9 45.51 -18.65 -32.20
CA LEU A 9 44.10 -18.76 -31.93
C LEU A 9 43.76 -17.83 -30.73
N VAL A 10 43.15 -16.68 -30.97
CA VAL A 10 42.65 -15.80 -29.91
C VAL A 10 41.28 -16.32 -29.48
N VAL A 11 41.23 -17.02 -28.33
CA VAL A 11 39.96 -17.38 -27.69
C VAL A 11 39.45 -16.16 -26.95
N GLY A 12 38.46 -15.48 -27.55
CA GLY A 12 37.77 -14.38 -26.94
C GLY A 12 36.85 -14.87 -25.80
N LEU A 13 37.22 -14.62 -24.56
CA LEU A 13 36.41 -14.87 -23.39
C LEU A 13 35.28 -13.80 -23.35
N VAL A 14 34.06 -14.13 -23.79
CA VAL A 14 32.87 -13.28 -23.62
C VAL A 14 32.42 -13.39 -22.18
N VAL A 15 32.87 -12.45 -21.34
CA VAL A 15 32.33 -12.29 -19.98
C VAL A 15 30.94 -11.70 -20.13
N GLY A 16 29.91 -12.56 -20.04
CA GLY A 16 28.52 -12.11 -19.97
C GLY A 16 28.30 -11.34 -18.66
N PHE A 17 28.19 -10.02 -18.76
CA PHE A 17 27.68 -9.20 -17.65
C PHE A 17 26.21 -9.55 -17.43
N CYS A 18 25.94 -10.41 -16.45
CA CYS A 18 24.61 -10.59 -15.90
C CYS A 18 24.26 -9.31 -15.11
N SER A 19 23.54 -8.38 -15.73
CA SER A 19 23.01 -7.21 -15.04
C SER A 19 22.01 -7.72 -13.98
N MET A 20 22.45 -7.80 -12.74
CA MET A 20 21.54 -7.99 -11.60
C MET A 20 20.67 -6.73 -11.51
N SER A 21 19.41 -6.85 -11.93
CA SER A 21 18.41 -5.80 -11.68
C SER A 21 18.24 -5.69 -10.18
N SER A 22 18.72 -4.60 -9.58
CA SER A 22 18.48 -4.33 -8.16
C SER A 22 17.02 -3.98 -7.95
N ALA A 23 16.44 -4.44 -6.86
CA ALA A 23 15.12 -4.00 -6.44
C ALA A 23 15.23 -2.57 -5.90
N ASP A 24 14.35 -1.70 -6.37
CA ASP A 24 14.19 -0.35 -5.83
C ASP A 24 13.24 -0.39 -4.64
N GLU A 25 13.44 0.50 -3.67
CA GLU A 25 12.62 0.57 -2.45
C GLU A 25 12.24 2.00 -2.11
N THR A 26 10.99 2.19 -1.73
CA THR A 26 10.51 3.37 -1.00
C THR A 26 10.05 2.96 0.39
N LYS A 27 10.63 3.54 1.43
CA LYS A 27 10.12 3.42 2.81
C LYS A 27 8.83 4.23 2.94
N LEU A 28 7.81 3.61 3.53
CA LEU A 28 6.52 4.23 3.80
C LEU A 28 6.49 4.67 5.27
N THR A 29 6.18 5.95 5.49
CA THR A 29 6.15 6.57 6.83
C THR A 29 4.95 7.51 6.91
N GLY A 30 4.55 7.92 8.11
CA GLY A 30 3.48 8.92 8.28
C GLY A 30 3.75 10.26 7.61
N ASP A 31 5.00 10.58 7.24
CA ASP A 31 5.35 11.82 6.54
C ASP A 31 5.03 11.75 5.04
N ASN A 32 5.30 10.61 4.40
CA ASN A 32 5.12 10.41 2.95
C ASN A 32 3.92 9.54 2.58
N THR A 33 3.22 8.99 3.57
CA THR A 33 2.06 8.10 3.35
C THR A 33 0.88 8.60 4.16
N LYS A 34 -0.22 8.89 3.47
CA LYS A 34 -1.48 9.30 4.09
C LYS A 34 -2.55 8.26 3.81
N VAL A 35 -3.16 7.77 4.88
CA VAL A 35 -4.34 6.89 4.82
C VAL A 35 -5.46 7.59 5.56
N THR A 36 -6.48 8.00 4.82
CA THR A 36 -7.66 8.69 5.36
C THR A 36 -8.93 7.94 5.01
N PHE A 37 -9.97 8.15 5.80
CA PHE A 37 -11.27 7.55 5.57
C PHE A 37 -12.40 8.57 5.75
N VAL A 38 -13.53 8.28 5.10
CA VAL A 38 -14.80 9.00 5.28
C VAL A 38 -15.88 7.99 5.61
N GLY A 39 -16.43 8.12 6.80
CA GLY A 39 -17.66 7.43 7.22
C GLY A 39 -18.86 8.36 7.05
N THR A 40 -19.95 7.83 6.54
CA THR A 40 -21.19 8.60 6.27
C THR A 40 -22.36 8.09 7.10
N LYS A 41 -23.32 8.96 7.36
CA LYS A 41 -24.59 8.70 8.02
C LYS A 41 -25.64 9.65 7.43
N PRO A 42 -26.95 9.42 7.62
CA PRO A 42 -28.00 10.27 7.00
C PRO A 42 -27.83 11.77 7.24
N GLN A 43 -27.30 12.18 8.41
CA GLN A 43 -27.18 13.61 8.77
C GLN A 43 -25.76 14.16 8.58
N GLY A 44 -24.87 13.47 7.87
CA GLY A 44 -23.53 14.00 7.63
C GLY A 44 -22.45 12.96 7.42
N LYS A 45 -21.22 13.43 7.41
CA LYS A 45 -20.03 12.62 7.24
C LYS A 45 -18.97 13.01 8.27
N HIS A 46 -18.12 12.06 8.59
CA HIS A 46 -16.93 12.29 9.41
C HIS A 46 -15.68 11.88 8.62
N VAL A 47 -14.67 12.70 8.71
CA VAL A 47 -13.35 12.44 8.11
C VAL A 47 -12.40 12.04 9.21
N GLY A 48 -11.58 11.03 8.93
CA GLY A 48 -10.54 10.56 9.83
C GLY A 48 -9.35 9.98 9.06
N GLY A 49 -8.39 9.49 9.80
CA GLY A 49 -7.20 8.87 9.24
C GLY A 49 -6.28 8.33 10.33
N PHE A 50 -5.06 8.02 9.94
CA PHE A 50 -4.04 7.45 10.82
C PHE A 50 -2.76 8.29 10.73
N LYS A 51 -2.17 8.63 11.87
CA LYS A 51 -0.95 9.45 11.93
C LYS A 51 0.31 8.62 11.75
N THR A 52 0.31 7.37 12.24
CA THR A 52 1.46 6.49 12.23
C THR A 52 1.24 5.36 11.24
N VAL A 53 1.99 5.43 10.16
CA VAL A 53 2.03 4.44 9.09
C VAL A 53 3.49 4.06 8.88
N THR A 54 3.78 2.78 8.74
CA THR A 54 5.12 2.26 8.43
C THR A 54 5.02 1.18 7.37
N GLY A 55 6.10 0.98 6.61
CA GLY A 55 6.11 -0.07 5.61
C GLY A 55 7.16 0.12 4.53
N THR A 56 7.03 -0.68 3.48
CA THR A 56 7.91 -0.63 2.30
C THR A 56 7.10 -0.86 1.02
N ALA A 57 7.58 -0.26 -0.04
CA ALA A 57 7.16 -0.53 -1.40
C ALA A 57 8.40 -0.85 -2.23
N ASN A 58 8.47 -2.08 -2.77
CA ASN A 58 9.63 -2.59 -3.49
C ASN A 58 9.20 -2.96 -4.92
N TRP A 59 10.02 -2.62 -5.92
CA TRP A 59 9.77 -2.94 -7.32
C TRP A 59 11.09 -3.18 -8.08
N THR A 60 11.02 -3.63 -9.31
CA THR A 60 12.20 -3.93 -10.12
C THR A 60 12.20 -3.09 -11.40
N GLY A 61 13.19 -2.23 -11.54
CA GLY A 61 13.36 -1.36 -12.71
C GLY A 61 12.15 -0.47 -12.98
N THR A 62 11.64 -0.47 -14.19
CA THR A 62 10.47 0.33 -14.61
C THR A 62 9.15 -0.46 -14.61
N ASP A 63 9.19 -1.75 -14.29
CA ASP A 63 8.00 -2.59 -14.31
C ASP A 63 7.27 -2.56 -12.96
N LEU A 64 6.26 -1.70 -12.86
CA LEU A 64 5.44 -1.55 -11.66
C LEU A 64 4.49 -2.73 -11.41
N THR A 65 4.39 -3.72 -12.31
CA THR A 65 3.66 -4.96 -12.02
C THR A 65 4.42 -5.86 -11.03
N THR A 66 5.72 -5.62 -10.84
CA THR A 66 6.56 -6.29 -9.83
C THR A 66 6.40 -5.70 -8.42
N LEU A 67 5.65 -4.60 -8.28
CA LEU A 67 5.51 -3.85 -7.04
C LEU A 67 4.95 -4.72 -5.90
N LYS A 68 5.66 -4.73 -4.80
CA LYS A 68 5.26 -5.33 -3.52
C LYS A 68 5.11 -4.23 -2.48
N ILE A 69 3.92 -4.12 -1.91
CA ILE A 69 3.58 -3.12 -0.90
C ILE A 69 3.28 -3.83 0.42
N ASN A 70 3.98 -3.46 1.47
CA ASN A 70 3.72 -3.90 2.83
C ASN A 70 3.51 -2.65 3.69
N VAL A 71 2.35 -2.56 4.33
CA VAL A 71 1.98 -1.42 5.17
C VAL A 71 1.49 -1.93 6.51
N GLU A 72 1.94 -1.29 7.58
CA GLU A 72 1.41 -1.43 8.92
C GLU A 72 0.94 -0.06 9.44
N ILE A 73 -0.24 -0.03 10.04
CA ILE A 73 -0.86 1.15 10.61
C ILE A 73 -1.01 0.94 12.11
N ASP A 74 -0.47 1.86 12.92
CA ASP A 74 -0.79 1.90 14.35
C ASP A 74 -2.22 2.42 14.54
N MET A 75 -3.13 1.54 14.95
CA MET A 75 -4.55 1.86 15.15
C MET A 75 -4.78 2.83 16.31
N LYS A 76 -3.84 2.93 17.27
CA LYS A 76 -3.88 3.94 18.34
C LYS A 76 -3.67 5.35 17.79
N SER A 77 -3.05 5.48 16.61
CA SER A 77 -2.83 6.74 15.92
C SER A 77 -4.05 7.28 15.16
N THR A 78 -5.20 6.58 15.22
CA THR A 78 -6.47 7.03 14.62
C THR A 78 -6.85 8.41 15.13
N TYR A 79 -7.27 9.26 14.22
CA TYR A 79 -7.85 10.58 14.50
C TYR A 79 -9.09 10.81 13.66
N THR A 80 -9.97 11.70 14.10
CA THR A 80 -11.13 12.20 13.35
C THR A 80 -11.28 13.71 13.57
N ASP A 81 -12.33 14.27 12.99
CA ASP A 81 -12.74 15.66 13.14
C ASP A 81 -13.21 16.03 14.56
N THR A 82 -13.44 15.06 15.46
CA THR A 82 -13.77 15.29 16.86
C THR A 82 -13.11 14.28 17.80
N ASP A 83 -12.67 14.73 18.99
CA ASP A 83 -12.04 13.83 19.98
C ASP A 83 -13.01 12.77 20.49
N LYS A 84 -14.30 13.12 20.65
CA LYS A 84 -15.33 12.17 21.08
C LYS A 84 -15.45 11.00 20.10
N LEU A 85 -15.51 11.27 18.79
CA LEU A 85 -15.58 10.24 17.78
C LEU A 85 -14.27 9.46 17.69
N THR A 86 -13.12 10.13 17.80
CA THR A 86 -11.82 9.49 17.84
C THR A 86 -11.74 8.45 18.96
N GLY A 87 -12.18 8.81 20.17
CA GLY A 87 -12.26 7.88 21.31
C GLY A 87 -13.19 6.69 21.04
N HIS A 88 -14.37 6.96 20.46
CA HIS A 88 -15.35 5.91 20.13
C HIS A 88 -14.83 4.95 19.05
N LEU A 89 -14.17 5.47 18.00
CA LEU A 89 -13.59 4.59 16.97
C LEU A 89 -12.47 3.69 17.52
N LYS A 90 -11.78 4.09 18.57
CA LYS A 90 -10.76 3.28 19.23
C LYS A 90 -11.32 2.23 20.19
N SER A 91 -12.56 2.37 20.61
CA SER A 91 -13.20 1.45 21.56
C SER A 91 -13.55 0.10 20.92
N ALA A 92 -13.99 -0.85 21.78
CA ALA A 92 -14.43 -2.19 21.38
C ALA A 92 -15.65 -2.17 20.43
N ASP A 93 -16.40 -1.07 20.38
CA ASP A 93 -17.54 -0.91 19.46
C ASP A 93 -17.10 -0.83 17.98
N PHE A 94 -15.86 -0.37 17.72
CA PHE A 94 -15.35 -0.16 16.35
C PHE A 94 -14.04 -0.92 16.10
N PHE A 95 -12.89 -0.27 16.32
CA PHE A 95 -11.59 -0.87 15.96
C PHE A 95 -11.01 -1.76 17.05
N ASP A 96 -11.51 -1.63 18.28
CA ASP A 96 -11.01 -2.37 19.44
C ASP A 96 -9.46 -2.34 19.50
N VAL A 97 -8.90 -1.13 19.51
CA VAL A 97 -7.45 -0.95 19.38
C VAL A 97 -6.64 -1.54 20.55
N ALA A 98 -7.31 -1.89 21.66
CA ALA A 98 -6.70 -2.58 22.77
C ALA A 98 -6.31 -4.01 22.39
N ASN A 99 -7.19 -4.72 21.68
CA ASN A 99 -6.98 -6.09 21.21
C ASN A 99 -6.42 -6.15 19.78
N ASN A 100 -6.68 -5.12 18.97
CA ASN A 100 -6.26 -5.00 17.57
C ASN A 100 -5.42 -3.73 17.36
N PRO A 101 -4.19 -3.67 17.92
CA PRO A 101 -3.38 -2.44 17.90
C PRO A 101 -2.84 -2.08 16.52
N THR A 102 -2.84 -3.02 15.56
CA THR A 102 -2.31 -2.81 14.21
C THR A 102 -3.29 -3.26 13.14
N SER A 103 -3.29 -2.54 12.02
CA SER A 103 -3.88 -2.97 10.74
C SER A 103 -2.77 -3.14 9.72
N LYS A 104 -2.88 -4.13 8.83
CA LYS A 104 -1.83 -4.47 7.86
C LYS A 104 -2.40 -4.63 6.46
N PHE A 105 -1.62 -4.21 5.47
CA PHE A 105 -1.90 -4.51 4.07
C PHE A 105 -0.66 -5.10 3.41
N GLU A 106 -0.84 -6.21 2.72
CA GLU A 106 0.21 -6.88 1.93
C GLU A 106 -0.31 -7.09 0.51
N SER A 107 0.31 -6.45 -0.49
CA SER A 107 -0.07 -6.67 -1.88
C SER A 107 0.33 -8.08 -2.33
N THR A 108 -0.58 -8.75 -3.03
CA THR A 108 -0.36 -10.06 -3.65
C THR A 108 -0.15 -9.93 -5.16
N LYS A 109 -0.78 -8.91 -5.80
CA LYS A 109 -0.72 -8.71 -7.24
C LYS A 109 -0.88 -7.25 -7.60
N VAL A 110 -0.15 -6.79 -8.61
CA VAL A 110 -0.33 -5.49 -9.25
C VAL A 110 -0.44 -5.69 -10.75
N GLU A 111 -1.50 -5.20 -11.37
CA GLU A 111 -1.81 -5.36 -12.79
C GLU A 111 -2.07 -4.02 -13.45
N LYS A 112 -1.65 -3.85 -14.69
CA LYS A 112 -2.02 -2.69 -15.50
C LYS A 112 -3.52 -2.70 -15.79
N SER A 113 -4.14 -1.53 -15.79
CA SER A 113 -5.54 -1.30 -16.15
C SER A 113 -5.66 -0.09 -17.06
N ALA A 114 -6.85 0.18 -17.61
CA ALA A 114 -7.06 1.31 -18.53
C ALA A 114 -6.66 2.66 -17.92
N ASP A 115 -6.95 2.86 -16.61
CA ASP A 115 -6.74 4.14 -15.91
C ASP A 115 -5.57 4.11 -14.91
N GLY A 116 -4.65 3.15 -15.04
CA GLY A 116 -3.50 3.00 -14.16
C GLY A 116 -3.24 1.54 -13.78
N TYR A 117 -3.44 1.18 -12.53
CA TYR A 117 -3.18 -0.16 -12.00
C TYR A 117 -4.34 -0.66 -11.15
N LYS A 118 -4.47 -1.98 -11.04
CA LYS A 118 -5.24 -2.67 -10.01
C LYS A 118 -4.27 -3.29 -9.01
N VAL A 119 -4.44 -2.98 -7.75
CA VAL A 119 -3.66 -3.56 -6.65
C VAL A 119 -4.56 -4.53 -5.90
N THR A 120 -4.17 -5.79 -5.85
CA THR A 120 -4.82 -6.84 -5.05
C THR A 120 -3.93 -7.16 -3.87
N GLY A 121 -4.52 -7.37 -2.70
CA GLY A 121 -3.76 -7.70 -1.50
C GLY A 121 -4.64 -8.08 -0.31
N LYS A 122 -3.98 -8.51 0.75
CA LYS A 122 -4.61 -8.91 2.00
C LYS A 122 -4.64 -7.73 2.96
N LEU A 123 -5.84 -7.31 3.35
CA LEU A 123 -6.05 -6.30 4.39
C LEU A 123 -6.46 -7.01 5.69
N THR A 124 -5.65 -6.83 6.73
CA THR A 124 -5.99 -7.23 8.10
C THR A 124 -6.46 -6.00 8.86
N LEU A 125 -7.68 -6.04 9.35
CA LEU A 125 -8.31 -4.99 10.14
C LEU A 125 -9.18 -5.65 11.21
N HIS A 126 -9.19 -5.12 12.43
CA HIS A 126 -10.03 -5.63 13.52
C HIS A 126 -9.92 -7.17 13.70
N GLY A 127 -8.68 -7.70 13.60
CA GLY A 127 -8.38 -9.13 13.75
C GLY A 127 -8.76 -10.03 12.56
N ALA A 128 -9.50 -9.55 11.56
CA ALA A 128 -9.90 -10.30 10.38
C ALA A 128 -9.03 -9.95 9.17
N THR A 129 -8.69 -10.93 8.33
CA THR A 129 -7.94 -10.73 7.07
C THR A 129 -8.84 -11.05 5.88
N LYS A 130 -8.94 -10.13 4.94
CA LYS A 130 -9.69 -10.28 3.69
C LYS A 130 -8.84 -9.83 2.52
N GLU A 131 -9.04 -10.47 1.37
CA GLU A 131 -8.48 -9.98 0.12
C GLU A 131 -9.33 -8.82 -0.40
N ILE A 132 -8.66 -7.76 -0.82
CA ILE A 132 -9.27 -6.59 -1.47
C ILE A 132 -8.55 -6.30 -2.77
N THR A 133 -9.28 -5.69 -3.71
CA THR A 133 -8.71 -5.16 -4.96
C THR A 133 -9.20 -3.73 -5.13
N PHE A 134 -8.28 -2.82 -5.44
CA PHE A 134 -8.60 -1.42 -5.63
C PHE A 134 -7.81 -0.81 -6.79
N PRO A 135 -8.35 0.24 -7.46
CA PRO A 135 -7.64 0.97 -8.49
C PRO A 135 -6.57 1.87 -7.86
N ALA A 136 -5.45 2.05 -8.56
CA ALA A 136 -4.40 2.96 -8.13
C ALA A 136 -3.72 3.63 -9.32
N LYS A 137 -3.37 4.91 -9.17
CA LYS A 137 -2.41 5.59 -10.02
C LYS A 137 -1.04 5.44 -9.38
N ILE A 138 -0.11 4.83 -10.09
CA ILE A 138 1.24 4.53 -9.57
C ILE A 138 2.25 5.06 -10.58
N ALA A 139 3.27 5.77 -10.10
CA ALA A 139 4.37 6.26 -10.91
C ALA A 139 5.67 6.30 -10.09
N ILE A 140 6.81 6.39 -10.79
CA ILE A 140 8.11 6.70 -10.19
C ILE A 140 8.41 8.15 -10.54
N ASP A 141 8.66 8.96 -9.53
CA ASP A 141 9.04 10.37 -9.67
C ASP A 141 10.33 10.62 -8.91
N GLY A 142 11.38 11.04 -9.61
CA GLY A 142 12.70 11.27 -9.02
C GLY A 142 13.30 10.05 -8.31
N GLY A 143 12.96 8.82 -8.75
CA GLY A 143 13.41 7.57 -8.12
C GLY A 143 12.59 7.14 -6.89
N ALA A 144 11.57 7.90 -6.52
CA ALA A 144 10.64 7.55 -5.45
C ALA A 144 9.27 7.12 -5.99
N LEU A 145 8.66 6.14 -5.34
CA LEU A 145 7.32 5.70 -5.68
C LEU A 145 6.29 6.76 -5.27
N THR A 146 5.38 7.07 -6.20
CA THR A 146 4.15 7.80 -5.91
C THR A 146 2.95 6.90 -6.16
N LEU A 147 1.95 6.94 -5.26
CA LEU A 147 0.72 6.19 -5.39
C LEU A 147 -0.46 7.04 -4.92
N SER A 148 -1.54 7.01 -5.65
CA SER A 148 -2.83 7.54 -5.19
C SER A 148 -3.96 6.58 -5.52
N SER A 149 -4.87 6.40 -4.55
CA SER A 149 -6.01 5.50 -4.68
C SER A 149 -7.19 6.02 -3.87
N ASP A 150 -8.38 5.94 -4.46
CA ASP A 150 -9.66 6.18 -3.79
C ASP A 150 -10.55 4.96 -4.04
N PHE A 151 -11.04 4.33 -2.98
CA PHE A 151 -11.89 3.15 -3.05
C PHE A 151 -12.78 3.02 -1.82
N LYS A 152 -13.66 2.03 -1.80
CA LYS A 152 -14.55 1.74 -0.68
C LYS A 152 -14.38 0.31 -0.20
N ILE A 153 -14.54 0.11 1.11
CA ILE A 153 -14.66 -1.20 1.73
C ILE A 153 -15.96 -1.27 2.53
N ASN A 154 -16.54 -2.46 2.64
CA ASN A 154 -17.62 -2.70 3.57
C ASN A 154 -17.02 -3.05 4.94
N ARG A 155 -17.24 -2.20 5.94
CA ARG A 155 -16.66 -2.36 7.29
C ARG A 155 -17.11 -3.67 7.99
N HIS A 156 -18.29 -4.19 7.63
CA HIS A 156 -18.81 -5.44 8.19
C HIS A 156 -18.00 -6.66 7.78
N ASP A 157 -17.27 -6.62 6.66
CA ASP A 157 -16.40 -7.71 6.23
C ASP A 157 -15.28 -8.00 7.26
N TRP A 158 -14.94 -6.99 8.06
CA TRP A 158 -13.98 -7.09 9.17
C TRP A 158 -14.62 -7.09 10.55
N GLY A 159 -15.94 -7.33 10.65
CA GLY A 159 -16.63 -7.41 11.92
C GLY A 159 -16.90 -6.06 12.62
N VAL A 160 -16.58 -4.92 11.98
CA VAL A 160 -16.89 -3.60 12.51
C VAL A 160 -18.37 -3.30 12.26
N SER A 161 -19.24 -3.73 13.18
CA SER A 161 -20.70 -3.77 12.96
C SER A 161 -21.49 -2.75 13.76
N TYR A 162 -20.86 -1.97 14.65
CA TYR A 162 -21.56 -0.95 15.44
C TYR A 162 -22.33 0.05 14.56
N GLY A 163 -23.50 0.46 15.01
CA GLY A 163 -24.33 1.44 14.30
C GLY A 163 -24.92 0.94 12.98
N LYS A 164 -25.12 -0.39 12.82
CA LYS A 164 -25.79 -0.98 11.66
C LYS A 164 -27.15 -0.30 11.44
N GLY A 165 -27.38 0.17 10.20
CA GLY A 165 -28.58 0.94 9.84
C GLY A 165 -28.57 2.42 10.23
N MET A 166 -27.58 2.88 11.00
CA MET A 166 -27.37 4.29 11.38
C MET A 166 -26.12 4.90 10.74
N VAL A 167 -25.11 4.07 10.49
CA VAL A 167 -23.86 4.45 9.82
C VAL A 167 -23.72 3.59 8.58
N ASP A 168 -23.35 4.19 7.46
CA ASP A 168 -23.19 3.46 6.20
C ASP A 168 -22.22 2.29 6.34
N ASP A 169 -22.56 1.18 5.69
CA ASP A 169 -21.74 -0.02 5.69
C ASP A 169 -20.43 0.18 4.92
N ASN A 170 -20.48 1.02 3.88
CA ASN A 170 -19.31 1.32 3.06
C ASN A 170 -18.57 2.56 3.57
N VAL A 171 -17.27 2.39 3.77
CA VAL A 171 -16.35 3.46 4.15
C VAL A 171 -15.46 3.79 2.96
N SER A 172 -15.39 5.08 2.60
CA SER A 172 -14.48 5.55 1.56
C SER A 172 -13.07 5.69 2.13
N LEU A 173 -12.09 5.16 1.41
CA LEU A 173 -10.68 5.23 1.75
C LEU A 173 -9.93 6.02 0.69
N THR A 174 -9.02 6.90 1.11
CA THR A 174 -8.05 7.57 0.26
C THR A 174 -6.65 7.22 0.76
N VAL A 175 -5.84 6.68 -0.14
CA VAL A 175 -4.42 6.37 0.13
C VAL A 175 -3.55 7.21 -0.79
N LYS A 176 -2.56 7.88 -0.22
CA LYS A 176 -1.55 8.64 -0.96
C LYS A 176 -0.17 8.32 -0.44
N VAL A 177 0.73 7.93 -1.35
CA VAL A 177 2.15 7.73 -1.09
C VAL A 177 2.94 8.70 -1.96
N GLY A 178 4.03 9.23 -1.44
CA GLY A 178 4.77 10.28 -2.09
C GLY A 178 3.98 11.58 -2.04
N GLY A 179 4.67 12.65 -1.96
CA GLY A 179 4.17 13.99 -1.89
C GLY A 179 5.36 14.84 -1.45
N LYS A 180 5.41 16.08 -1.88
CA LYS A 180 6.48 16.98 -1.46
C LYS A 180 6.58 16.95 0.06
N LYS A 181 7.82 16.74 0.53
CA LYS A 181 8.20 17.07 1.90
C LYS A 181 7.81 18.51 2.23
#